data_7a755e9b6f441ac85b32ac538676465b
#
_entry.id   7a755e9b6f441ac85b32ac538676465b
#
_cell.length_a   1.000
_cell.length_b   1.000
_cell.length_c   1.000
_cell.angle_alpha   90.00
_cell.angle_beta   90.00
_cell.angle_gamma   90.00
#
_symmetry.space_group_name_H-M   'P 1'
#
loop_
_entity.id
_entity.type
_entity.pdbx_description
1 polymer ?
#
loop_
_entity_poly.entity_id
_entity_poly.type
_entity_poly.pdbx_seq_one_letter_code
_entity_poly.pdbx_strand_id
1 'polypeptide(L)'
;MIGASVMFSMSGVNKTRFIEHVKADPQTYRDWAYGQWTVETAGKEDEMFSPFLRKPFEKAREAGLIPEHLDTIAGTWGALYDTGDLTYLNLVHLLGYDGTDPNDLTRGEMEGRKQAMMAIEALKQYTPGCENAKLRNFGMT
;
A
#
# COMPACT_ATOMS: atom_id res chain seq x y z
N MET A 1 10.24 16.77 9.15
CA MET A 1 11.08 15.61 8.79
C MET A 1 10.38 14.90 7.65
N ILE A 2 11.01 14.74 6.51
CA ILE A 2 10.42 14.03 5.36
C ILE A 2 10.73 12.55 5.60
N GLY A 3 9.70 11.71 5.64
CA GLY A 3 9.87 10.26 5.75
C GLY A 3 10.41 9.65 4.46
N ALA A 4 11.26 8.65 4.57
CA ALA A 4 11.62 7.80 3.44
C ALA A 4 10.50 6.79 3.16
N SER A 5 10.43 6.26 1.95
CA SER A 5 9.43 5.28 1.56
C SER A 5 10.08 4.19 0.71
N VAL A 6 9.74 2.94 0.98
CA VAL A 6 10.08 1.82 0.11
C VAL A 6 8.88 1.50 -0.76
N MET A 7 9.02 1.77 -2.04
CA MET A 7 7.98 1.47 -3.01
C MET A 7 8.13 0.05 -3.55
N PHE A 8 7.01 -0.59 -3.84
CA PHE A 8 7.00 -1.94 -4.38
C PHE A 8 5.82 -2.16 -5.32
N SER A 9 5.81 -3.31 -5.97
CA SER A 9 4.72 -3.75 -6.83
C SER A 9 4.33 -5.18 -6.47
N MET A 10 3.04 -5.48 -6.64
CA MET A 10 2.50 -6.83 -6.45
C MET A 10 2.03 -7.41 -7.78
N SER A 11 1.93 -8.73 -7.84
CA SER A 11 1.24 -9.48 -8.89
C SER A 11 0.22 -10.43 -8.27
N GLY A 12 -0.62 -11.03 -9.10
CA GLY A 12 -1.63 -12.01 -8.66
C GLY A 12 -2.90 -11.39 -8.08
N VAL A 13 -3.15 -10.11 -8.34
CA VAL A 13 -4.38 -9.42 -7.94
C VAL A 13 -5.50 -9.71 -8.93
N ASN A 14 -6.67 -10.11 -8.43
CA ASN A 14 -7.89 -10.20 -9.23
C ASN A 14 -8.48 -8.81 -9.39
N LYS A 15 -8.28 -8.19 -10.54
CA LYS A 15 -8.68 -6.81 -10.82
C LYS A 15 -10.17 -6.58 -10.60
N THR A 16 -11.02 -7.43 -11.13
CA THR A 16 -12.48 -7.29 -11.04
C THR A 16 -12.94 -7.29 -9.58
N ARG A 17 -12.53 -8.31 -8.81
CA ARG A 17 -12.91 -8.42 -7.39
C ARG A 17 -12.34 -7.28 -6.54
N PHE A 18 -11.13 -6.87 -6.82
CA PHE A 18 -10.50 -5.75 -6.11
C PHE A 18 -11.27 -4.45 -6.37
N ILE A 19 -11.58 -4.14 -7.63
CA ILE A 19 -12.33 -2.92 -8.00
C ILE A 19 -13.75 -2.95 -7.43
N GLU A 20 -14.45 -4.07 -7.50
CA GLU A 20 -15.78 -4.23 -6.91
C GLU A 20 -15.75 -3.97 -5.39
N HIS A 21 -14.74 -4.48 -4.69
CA HIS A 21 -14.55 -4.23 -3.27
C HIS A 21 -14.30 -2.75 -2.98
N VAL A 22 -13.43 -2.10 -3.74
CA VAL A 22 -13.14 -0.66 -3.62
C VAL A 22 -14.41 0.17 -3.80
N LYS A 23 -15.20 -0.14 -4.81
CA LYS A 23 -16.46 0.56 -5.10
C LYS A 23 -17.52 0.33 -4.01
N ALA A 24 -17.58 -0.87 -3.44
CA ALA A 24 -18.54 -1.23 -2.40
C ALA A 24 -18.24 -0.61 -1.03
N ASP A 25 -16.98 -0.37 -0.72
CA ASP A 25 -16.55 0.23 0.55
C ASP A 25 -15.56 1.39 0.32
N PRO A 26 -16.04 2.54 -0.16
CA PRO A 26 -15.19 3.71 -0.43
C PRO A 26 -14.48 4.23 0.84
N GLN A 27 -14.96 3.90 2.03
CA GLN A 27 -14.31 4.32 3.27
C GLN A 27 -12.99 3.58 3.55
N THR A 28 -12.79 2.43 2.92
CA THR A 28 -11.51 1.72 2.94
C THR A 28 -10.38 2.57 2.37
N TYR A 29 -10.73 3.57 1.58
CA TYR A 29 -9.85 4.38 0.75
C TYR A 29 -9.90 5.86 1.14
N ARG A 30 -10.10 6.17 2.40
CA ARG A 30 -10.04 7.54 2.88
C ARG A 30 -8.61 8.04 2.82
N ASP A 31 -8.41 9.07 2.01
CA ASP A 31 -7.20 9.86 2.04
C ASP A 31 -7.05 10.60 3.39
N TRP A 32 -5.85 10.95 3.72
CA TRP A 32 -5.46 11.88 4.78
C TRP A 32 -5.98 13.31 4.55
N ALA A 33 -6.32 13.66 3.31
CA ALA A 33 -6.89 14.96 2.97
C ALA A 33 -8.35 15.04 3.45
N TYR A 34 -8.61 16.01 4.31
CA TYR A 34 -9.94 16.31 4.82
C TYR A 34 -10.83 16.82 3.68
N GLY A 35 -11.80 16.05 3.24
CA GLY A 35 -12.77 16.50 2.26
C GLY A 35 -13.52 15.39 1.55
N GLN A 36 -14.54 15.78 0.80
CA GLN A 36 -15.18 14.85 -0.14
C GLN A 36 -14.21 14.58 -1.29
N TRP A 37 -13.83 13.35 -1.39
CA TRP A 37 -12.92 12.89 -2.41
C TRP A 37 -13.70 12.41 -3.63
N THR A 38 -13.64 13.18 -4.70
CA THR A 38 -13.95 12.69 -6.03
C THR A 38 -12.65 12.26 -6.67
N VAL A 39 -12.53 11.00 -6.96
CA VAL A 39 -11.31 10.44 -7.48
C VAL A 39 -11.21 10.69 -8.96
N GLU A 40 -10.18 11.39 -9.32
CA GLU A 40 -9.51 11.19 -10.59
C GLU A 40 -8.27 10.36 -10.33
N THR A 41 -8.30 9.10 -10.68
CA THR A 41 -7.07 8.38 -10.93
C THR A 41 -6.52 8.94 -12.21
N ALA A 42 -5.44 9.63 -12.18
CA ALA A 42 -4.67 10.24 -13.28
C ALA A 42 -4.84 9.63 -14.70
N GLY A 43 -6.07 9.30 -15.13
CA GLY A 43 -6.41 8.72 -16.43
C GLY A 43 -5.93 7.30 -16.66
N LYS A 44 -5.49 6.60 -15.61
CA LYS A 44 -4.96 5.24 -15.75
C LYS A 44 -5.97 4.13 -15.48
N GLU A 45 -7.03 4.46 -14.73
CA GLU A 45 -8.09 3.52 -14.37
C GLU A 45 -9.41 4.29 -14.32
N ASP A 46 -10.21 4.16 -15.34
CA ASP A 46 -11.35 5.03 -15.64
C ASP A 46 -12.51 5.04 -14.65
N GLU A 47 -12.48 4.30 -13.57
CA GLU A 47 -13.62 4.20 -12.65
C GLU A 47 -13.22 4.05 -11.18
N MET A 48 -11.99 4.38 -10.82
CA MET A 48 -11.52 4.10 -9.47
C MET A 48 -11.69 5.28 -8.52
N PHE A 49 -12.18 4.96 -7.34
CA PHE A 49 -12.15 5.83 -6.19
C PHE A 49 -10.73 5.88 -5.62
N SER A 50 -10.49 6.72 -4.66
CA SER A 50 -9.18 6.93 -4.05
C SER A 50 -8.24 5.73 -4.11
N PRO A 51 -7.03 5.88 -4.60
CA PRO A 51 -6.01 4.84 -4.55
C PRO A 51 -5.41 4.65 -3.13
N PHE A 52 -5.99 5.25 -2.09
CA PHE A 52 -5.45 5.17 -0.74
C PHE A 52 -5.99 3.95 0.02
N LEU A 53 -5.09 3.10 0.49
CA LEU A 53 -5.37 1.89 1.26
C LEU A 53 -5.07 2.12 2.73
N ARG A 54 -6.04 1.86 3.63
CA ARG A 54 -5.88 2.03 5.06
C ARG A 54 -6.51 0.91 5.89
N LYS A 55 -7.78 0.64 5.67
CA LYS A 55 -8.58 -0.30 6.47
C LYS A 55 -8.00 -1.72 6.55
N PRO A 56 -7.41 -2.31 5.51
CA PRO A 56 -6.78 -3.61 5.62
C PRO A 56 -5.65 -3.65 6.65
N PHE A 57 -4.90 -2.57 6.75
CA PHE A 57 -3.78 -2.47 7.69
C PHE A 57 -4.24 -2.22 9.12
N GLU A 58 -5.32 -1.47 9.32
CA GLU A 58 -5.96 -1.32 10.63
C GLU A 58 -6.44 -2.69 11.15
N LYS A 59 -7.14 -3.46 10.33
CA LYS A 59 -7.56 -4.83 10.67
C LYS A 59 -6.37 -5.75 10.96
N ALA A 60 -5.30 -5.65 10.19
CA ALA A 60 -4.10 -6.44 10.40
C ALA A 60 -3.39 -6.10 11.72
N ARG A 61 -3.40 -4.83 12.14
CA ARG A 61 -2.89 -4.43 13.46
C ARG A 61 -3.77 -4.97 14.59
N GLU A 62 -5.07 -4.82 14.49
CA GLU A 62 -6.03 -5.37 15.47
C GLU A 62 -5.88 -6.88 15.64
N ALA A 63 -5.56 -7.60 14.57
CA ALA A 63 -5.32 -9.04 14.58
C ALA A 63 -3.88 -9.44 14.98
N GLY A 64 -2.98 -8.47 15.22
CA GLY A 64 -1.59 -8.74 15.57
C GLY A 64 -0.69 -9.19 14.41
N LEU A 65 -1.16 -9.10 13.17
CA LEU A 65 -0.36 -9.41 11.98
C LEU A 65 0.68 -8.33 11.69
N ILE A 66 0.31 -7.08 11.95
CA ILE A 66 1.21 -5.93 11.91
C ILE A 66 1.39 -5.43 13.34
N PRO A 67 2.62 -5.19 13.82
CA PRO A 67 2.88 -4.61 15.12
C PRO A 67 2.15 -3.26 15.29
N GLU A 68 1.62 -3.01 16.48
CA GLU A 68 0.81 -1.83 16.77
C GLU A 68 1.54 -0.51 16.50
N HIS A 69 2.85 -0.47 16.78
CA HIS A 69 3.67 0.72 16.55
C HIS A 69 3.92 1.06 15.07
N LEU A 70 3.58 0.15 14.14
CA LEU A 70 3.66 0.39 12.70
C LEU A 70 2.32 0.93 12.17
N ASP A 71 1.86 2.02 12.77
CA ASP A 71 0.59 2.68 12.45
C ASP A 71 0.64 3.52 11.16
N THR A 72 1.83 3.71 10.61
CA THR A 72 2.05 4.46 9.36
C THR A 72 1.93 3.60 8.09
N ILE A 73 1.72 2.28 8.21
CA ILE A 73 1.48 1.43 7.03
C ILE A 73 0.09 1.73 6.49
N ALA A 74 0.05 2.56 5.48
CA ALA A 74 -1.11 2.96 4.70
C ALA A 74 -0.61 3.79 3.52
N GLY A 75 -1.38 3.93 2.47
CA GLY A 75 -0.95 4.82 1.38
C GLY A 75 -1.58 4.50 0.04
N THR A 76 -0.91 4.90 -1.01
CA THR A 76 -1.42 4.90 -2.36
C THR A 76 -0.80 3.81 -3.23
N TRP A 77 -1.44 3.56 -4.36
CA TRP A 77 -0.95 2.72 -5.45
C TRP A 77 -1.13 3.47 -6.78
N GLY A 78 -0.42 3.06 -7.81
CA GLY A 78 -0.39 3.80 -9.08
C GLY A 78 -1.33 3.22 -10.13
N ALA A 79 -1.18 1.96 -10.48
CA ALA A 79 -1.96 1.35 -11.55
C ALA A 79 -2.23 -0.14 -11.27
N LEU A 80 -3.39 -0.61 -11.68
CA LEU A 80 -3.76 -2.02 -11.67
C LEU A 80 -4.03 -2.47 -13.11
N TYR A 81 -3.18 -3.37 -13.59
CA TYR A 81 -3.25 -3.90 -14.95
C TYR A 81 -4.14 -5.14 -15.04
N ASP A 82 -4.64 -5.43 -16.24
CA ASP A 82 -5.45 -6.63 -16.51
C ASP A 82 -4.68 -7.94 -16.23
N THR A 83 -3.36 -7.88 -16.26
CA THR A 83 -2.48 -8.99 -15.85
C THR A 83 -2.51 -9.30 -14.35
N GLY A 84 -3.14 -8.46 -13.54
CA GLY A 84 -3.15 -8.57 -12.09
C GLY A 84 -1.94 -7.92 -11.40
N ASP A 85 -1.19 -7.11 -12.12
CA ASP A 85 -0.08 -6.34 -11.55
C ASP A 85 -0.60 -5.04 -10.94
N LEU A 86 -0.39 -4.88 -9.64
CA LEU A 86 -0.66 -3.66 -8.89
C LEU A 86 0.68 -2.97 -8.59
N THR A 87 0.87 -1.77 -9.13
CA THR A 87 2.18 -1.11 -9.17
C THR A 87 2.23 0.16 -8.34
N TYR A 88 3.44 0.63 -8.08
CA TYR A 88 3.72 1.87 -7.35
C TYR A 88 3.03 1.94 -5.98
N LEU A 89 3.07 0.83 -5.24
CA LEU A 89 2.56 0.80 -3.88
C LEU A 89 3.47 1.64 -2.97
N ASN A 90 2.94 2.76 -2.50
CA ASN A 90 3.57 3.65 -1.55
C ASN A 90 2.87 3.52 -0.20
N LEU A 91 3.10 2.41 0.47
CA LEU A 91 2.41 2.01 1.71
C LEU A 91 3.30 2.07 2.95
N VAL A 92 4.61 2.12 2.76
CA VAL A 92 5.60 2.07 3.83
C VAL A 92 6.24 3.42 4.00
N HIS A 93 6.11 3.99 5.19
CA HIS A 93 6.66 5.29 5.55
C HIS A 93 7.63 5.13 6.72
N LEU A 94 8.90 5.37 6.45
CA LEU A 94 9.99 5.22 7.40
C LEU A 94 10.31 6.58 8.02
N LEU A 95 10.15 6.67 9.32
CA LEU A 95 10.43 7.89 10.09
C LEU A 95 11.70 7.72 10.92
N GLY A 96 12.44 8.83 11.10
CA GLY A 96 13.62 8.84 11.99
C GLY A 96 14.92 8.34 11.36
N TYR A 97 14.97 8.22 10.04
CA TYR A 97 16.19 7.88 9.30
C TYR A 97 16.83 9.14 8.71
N ASP A 98 18.15 9.24 8.80
CA ASP A 98 18.91 10.30 8.17
C ASP A 98 19.32 9.87 6.75
N GLY A 99 18.72 10.49 5.74
CA GLY A 99 19.01 10.20 4.33
C GLY A 99 20.42 10.61 3.88
N THR A 100 21.21 11.25 4.73
CA THR A 100 22.61 11.60 4.46
C THR A 100 23.60 10.61 5.08
N ASP A 101 23.13 9.71 5.97
CA ASP A 101 23.94 8.64 6.56
C ASP A 101 23.74 7.32 5.80
N PRO A 102 24.78 6.76 5.17
CA PRO A 102 24.70 5.49 4.46
C PRO A 102 24.24 4.30 5.31
N ASN A 103 24.54 4.31 6.62
CA ASN A 103 24.09 3.26 7.53
C ASN A 103 22.58 3.37 7.78
N ASP A 104 22.07 4.59 7.94
CA ASP A 104 20.65 4.84 8.10
C ASP A 104 19.88 4.49 6.82
N LEU A 105 20.40 4.82 5.66
CA LEU A 105 19.82 4.40 4.38
C LEU A 105 19.74 2.88 4.29
N THR A 106 20.78 2.16 4.64
CA THR A 106 20.79 0.69 4.63
C THR A 106 19.79 0.11 5.62
N ARG A 107 19.74 0.63 6.83
CA ARG A 107 18.77 0.18 7.86
C ARG A 107 17.33 0.47 7.43
N GLY A 108 17.08 1.65 6.86
CA GLY A 108 15.78 2.04 6.34
C GLY A 108 15.32 1.14 5.21
N GLU A 109 16.20 0.82 4.27
CA GLU A 109 15.90 -0.10 3.16
C GLU A 109 15.52 -1.51 3.68
N MET A 110 16.28 -2.04 4.63
CA MET A 110 16.02 -3.35 5.23
C MET A 110 14.68 -3.36 5.97
N GLU A 111 14.42 -2.35 6.78
CA GLU A 111 13.16 -2.23 7.52
C GLU A 111 11.97 -2.02 6.60
N GLY A 112 12.11 -1.14 5.60
CA GLY A 112 11.05 -0.88 4.63
C GLY A 112 10.64 -2.12 3.85
N ARG A 113 11.58 -2.96 3.47
CA ARG A 113 11.29 -4.24 2.80
C ARG A 113 10.52 -5.21 3.71
N LYS A 114 10.85 -5.27 5.00
CA LYS A 114 10.08 -6.07 5.97
C LYS A 114 8.65 -5.55 6.09
N GLN A 115 8.47 -4.24 6.21
CA GLN A 115 7.15 -3.63 6.31
C GLN A 115 6.34 -3.82 5.02
N ALA A 116 6.95 -3.76 3.85
CA ALA A 116 6.29 -4.07 2.59
C ALA A 116 5.77 -5.51 2.54
N MET A 117 6.52 -6.48 3.05
CA MET A 117 6.06 -7.87 3.13
C MET A 117 4.89 -8.03 4.10
N MET A 118 4.90 -7.31 5.24
CA MET A 118 3.76 -7.26 6.16
C MET A 118 2.52 -6.65 5.50
N ALA A 119 2.71 -5.58 4.71
CA ALA A 119 1.63 -4.95 3.97
C ALA A 119 1.01 -5.90 2.93
N ILE A 120 1.81 -6.66 2.20
CA ILE A 120 1.33 -7.68 1.25
C ILE A 120 0.50 -8.73 1.98
N GLU A 121 0.97 -9.27 3.10
CA GLU A 121 0.22 -10.26 3.88
C GLU A 121 -1.09 -9.70 4.42
N ALA A 122 -1.12 -8.45 4.86
CA ALA A 122 -2.35 -7.79 5.29
C ALA A 122 -3.36 -7.65 4.13
N LEU A 123 -2.90 -7.25 2.96
CA LEU A 123 -3.75 -7.15 1.77
C LEU A 123 -4.30 -8.52 1.36
N LYS A 124 -3.50 -9.58 1.42
CA LYS A 124 -3.96 -10.94 1.13
C LYS A 124 -5.08 -11.39 2.04
N GLN A 125 -5.02 -11.05 3.32
CA GLN A 125 -6.00 -11.49 4.30
C GLN A 125 -7.26 -10.61 4.36
N TYR A 126 -7.13 -9.32 4.11
CA TYR A 126 -8.20 -8.35 4.38
C TYR A 126 -8.69 -7.58 3.16
N THR A 127 -8.17 -7.87 1.96
CA THR A 127 -8.60 -7.19 0.74
C THR A 127 -9.06 -8.20 -0.31
N PRO A 128 -10.37 -8.28 -0.60
CA PRO A 128 -10.89 -9.12 -1.67
C PRO A 128 -10.21 -8.81 -3.01
N GLY A 129 -9.80 -9.88 -3.69
CA GLY A 129 -9.01 -9.78 -4.92
C GLY A 129 -7.50 -9.90 -4.72
N CYS A 130 -7.01 -9.74 -3.48
CA CYS A 130 -5.58 -9.83 -3.16
C CYS A 130 -5.17 -11.19 -2.54
N GLU A 131 -6.03 -12.18 -2.49
CA GLU A 131 -5.77 -13.46 -1.81
C GLU A 131 -4.54 -14.20 -2.36
N ASN A 132 -4.25 -14.04 -3.64
CA ASN A 132 -3.09 -14.64 -4.31
C ASN A 132 -1.98 -13.62 -4.61
N ALA A 133 -2.05 -12.45 -3.98
CA ALA A 133 -1.05 -11.41 -4.19
C ALA A 133 0.33 -11.85 -3.68
N LYS A 134 1.35 -11.46 -4.42
CA LYS A 134 2.75 -11.69 -4.07
C LYS A 134 3.61 -10.53 -4.52
N LEU A 135 4.74 -10.38 -3.87
CA LEU A 135 5.73 -9.39 -4.28
C LEU A 135 6.14 -9.64 -5.73
N ARG A 136 6.07 -8.61 -6.55
CA ARG A 136 6.61 -8.62 -7.92
C ARG A 136 8.04 -8.08 -7.91
N ASN A 137 8.23 -6.88 -7.39
CA ASN A 137 9.54 -6.26 -7.22
C ASN A 137 9.48 -5.11 -6.22
N PHE A 138 10.62 -4.79 -5.64
CA PHE A 138 10.84 -3.51 -4.99
C PHE A 138 11.24 -2.45 -6.02
N GLY A 139 10.88 -1.21 -5.77
CA GLY A 139 11.41 -0.08 -6.51
C GLY A 139 12.93 0.00 -6.33
N MET A 140 13.62 0.44 -7.37
CA MET A 140 15.03 0.79 -7.22
C MET A 140 15.12 2.12 -6.49
N THR A 141 15.89 2.16 -5.45
CA THR A 141 16.23 3.36 -4.69
C THR A 141 17.45 4.03 -5.26
#